data_5e48679c2b867577adfb5a0dd0846938
#
_entry.id   5e48679c2b867577adfb5a0dd0846938
#
_cell.length_a   1.000
_cell.length_b   1.000
_cell.length_c   1.000
_cell.angle_alpha   90.00
_cell.angle_beta   90.00
_cell.angle_gamma   90.00
#
_symmetry.space_group_name_H-M   'P 1'
#
loop_
_entity.id
_entity.type
_entity.pdbx_description
1 polymer ?
#
loop_
_entity_poly.entity_id
_entity_poly.type
_entity_poly.pdbx_seq_one_letter_code
_entity_poly.pdbx_strand_id
1 'polypeptide(L)' 'MSNTQAYLEALMLAIVAPDDEKSLMAQGLAEQAGATLSEHDRALCQKGIETCMEYLREYP' A
#
# COMPACT_ATOMS: atom_id res chain seq x y z
N MET A 1 5.81 15.03 -2.29
CA MET A 1 5.35 13.76 -1.70
C MET A 1 6.55 12.95 -1.24
N SER A 2 6.52 12.43 -0.03
CA SER A 2 7.62 11.60 0.48
C SER A 2 7.54 10.18 -0.12
N ASN A 3 8.67 9.45 -0.10
CA ASN A 3 8.69 8.07 -0.58
C ASN A 3 7.78 7.17 0.26
N THR A 4 7.70 7.43 1.57
CA THR A 4 6.80 6.71 2.46
C THR A 4 5.35 6.91 2.06
N GLN A 5 4.97 8.14 1.75
CA GLN A 5 3.61 8.47 1.34
C GLN A 5 3.27 7.83 -0.01
N ALA A 6 4.22 7.87 -0.96
CA ALA A 6 4.03 7.24 -2.26
C ALA A 6 3.83 5.73 -2.15
N TYR A 7 4.62 5.08 -1.29
CA TYR A 7 4.49 3.65 -1.04
C TYR A 7 3.13 3.31 -0.44
N LEU A 8 2.70 4.07 0.57
CA LEU A 8 1.42 3.86 1.22
C LEU A 8 0.25 4.04 0.25
N GLU A 9 0.28 5.09 -0.56
CA GLU A 9 -0.75 5.33 -1.56
C GLU A 9 -0.81 4.20 -2.59
N ALA A 10 0.34 3.72 -3.05
CA ALA A 10 0.39 2.63 -4.02
C ALA A 10 -0.19 1.35 -3.44
N LEU A 11 0.10 1.04 -2.16
CA LEU A 11 -0.48 -0.12 -1.49
C LEU A 11 -2.00 0.00 -1.39
N MET A 12 -2.49 1.19 -1.05
CA MET A 12 -3.93 1.42 -0.95
C MET A 12 -4.61 1.27 -2.31
N LEU A 13 -3.99 1.79 -3.36
CA LEU A 13 -4.52 1.65 -4.71
C LEU A 13 -4.59 0.19 -5.15
N ALA A 14 -3.59 -0.61 -4.78
CA ALA A 14 -3.58 -2.04 -5.11
C ALA A 14 -4.75 -2.77 -4.45
N ILE A 15 -5.12 -2.35 -3.23
CA ILE A 15 -6.21 -2.98 -2.49
C ILE A 15 -7.58 -2.60 -3.05
N VAL A 16 -7.76 -1.32 -3.44
CA VAL A 16 -9.06 -0.82 -3.89
C VAL A 16 -9.22 -0.82 -5.41
N ALA A 17 -8.23 -1.30 -6.14
CA ALA A 17 -8.29 -1.32 -7.60
C ALA A 17 -9.49 -2.13 -8.11
N PRO A 18 -10.18 -1.64 -9.16
CA PRO A 18 -11.39 -2.30 -9.64
C PRO A 18 -11.15 -3.59 -10.42
N ASP A 19 -9.92 -3.83 -10.90
CA ASP A 19 -9.58 -5.04 -11.64
C ASP A 19 -8.14 -5.46 -11.35
N ASP A 20 -7.80 -6.69 -11.79
CA ASP A 20 -6.49 -7.28 -11.52
C ASP A 20 -5.36 -6.54 -12.23
N GLU A 21 -5.60 -6.03 -13.42
CA GLU A 21 -4.60 -5.30 -14.19
C GLU A 21 -4.16 -4.04 -13.44
N LYS A 22 -5.12 -3.25 -12.96
CA LYS A 22 -4.82 -2.03 -12.21
C LYS A 22 -4.20 -2.34 -10.86
N SER A 23 -4.63 -3.43 -10.23
CA SER A 23 -4.02 -3.88 -8.97
C SER A 23 -2.55 -4.24 -9.17
N LEU A 24 -2.21 -4.96 -10.25
CA LEU A 24 -0.83 -5.32 -10.55
C LEU A 24 0.02 -4.09 -10.85
N MET A 25 -0.52 -3.11 -11.56
CA MET A 25 0.18 -1.85 -11.81
C MET A 25 0.49 -1.11 -10.51
N ALA A 26 -0.48 -1.04 -9.61
CA ALA A 26 -0.30 -0.39 -8.32
C ALA A 26 0.73 -1.14 -7.45
N GLN A 27 0.74 -2.47 -7.51
CA GLN A 27 1.74 -3.28 -6.81
C GLN A 27 3.15 -2.99 -7.34
N GLY A 28 3.30 -2.84 -8.66
CA GLY A 28 4.56 -2.47 -9.26
C GLY A 28 5.05 -1.11 -8.78
N LEU A 29 4.15 -0.13 -8.69
CA LEU A 29 4.48 1.19 -8.15
C LEU A 29 4.89 1.10 -6.68
N ALA A 30 4.21 0.27 -5.90
CA ALA A 30 4.55 0.05 -4.50
C ALA A 30 5.95 -0.56 -4.36
N GLU A 31 6.30 -1.51 -5.21
CA GLU A 31 7.63 -2.11 -5.19
C GLU A 31 8.71 -1.07 -5.47
N GLN A 32 8.48 -0.20 -6.46
CA GLN A 32 9.44 0.85 -6.80
C GLN A 32 9.59 1.85 -5.65
N ALA A 33 8.49 2.28 -5.07
CA ALA A 33 8.53 3.22 -3.95
C ALA A 33 9.15 2.56 -2.71
N GLY A 34 8.79 1.30 -2.45
CA GLY A 34 9.30 0.56 -1.30
C GLY A 34 10.79 0.29 -1.36
N ALA A 35 11.36 0.19 -2.58
CA ALA A 35 12.79 -0.04 -2.74
C ALA A 35 13.66 1.10 -2.20
N THR A 36 13.08 2.30 -2.06
CA THR A 36 13.79 3.48 -1.53
C THR A 36 13.61 3.64 -0.02
N LEU A 37 12.80 2.80 0.60
CA LEU A 37 12.50 2.88 2.03
C LEU A 37 13.34 1.89 2.83
N SER A 38 13.57 2.22 4.11
CA SER A 38 14.16 1.26 5.05
C SER A 38 13.15 0.16 5.35
N GLU A 39 13.65 -0.98 5.86
CA GLU A 39 12.77 -2.06 6.30
C GLU A 39 11.78 -1.60 7.35
N HIS A 40 12.23 -0.74 8.27
CA HIS A 40 11.40 -0.20 9.33
C HIS A 40 10.23 0.61 8.77
N ASP A 41 10.52 1.52 7.85
CA ASP A 41 9.49 2.37 7.24
C ASP A 41 8.49 1.54 6.45
N ARG A 42 8.99 0.55 5.70
CA ARG A 42 8.14 -0.35 4.95
C ARG A 42 7.21 -1.15 5.84
N ALA A 43 7.75 -1.66 6.96
CA ALA A 43 6.96 -2.43 7.93
C ALA A 43 5.87 -1.56 8.57
N LEU A 44 6.17 -0.30 8.87
CA LEU A 44 5.16 0.62 9.41
C LEU A 44 4.02 0.87 8.43
N CYS A 45 4.34 1.05 7.15
CA CYS A 45 3.31 1.24 6.12
C CYS A 45 2.44 0.01 5.96
N GLN A 46 3.04 -1.18 5.94
CA GLN A 46 2.30 -2.43 5.82
C GLN A 46 1.38 -2.65 7.01
N LYS A 47 1.87 -2.35 8.21
CA LYS A 47 1.06 -2.46 9.42
C LYS A 47 -0.13 -1.50 9.39
N GLY A 48 0.07 -0.28 8.91
CA GLY A 48 -1.01 0.69 8.75
C GLY A 48 -2.09 0.20 7.79
N ILE A 49 -1.68 -0.41 6.68
CA ILE A 49 -2.62 -0.98 5.71
C ILE A 49 -3.41 -2.14 6.33
N GLU A 50 -2.75 -3.03 7.05
CA GLU A 50 -3.42 -4.15 7.72
C GLU A 50 -4.47 -3.64 8.71
N THR A 51 -4.15 -2.60 9.47
CA THR A 51 -5.10 -2.00 10.42
C THR A 51 -6.30 -1.41 9.69
N CYS A 52 -6.07 -0.73 8.58
CA CYS A 52 -7.16 -0.17 7.77
C CYS A 52 -8.05 -1.28 7.21
N MET A 53 -7.47 -2.37 6.75
CA MET A 53 -8.22 -3.50 6.21
C MET A 53 -9.10 -4.16 7.29
N GLU A 54 -8.56 -4.32 8.49
CA GLU A 54 -9.33 -4.85 9.61
C GLU A 54 -10.51 -3.95 9.96
N TYR A 55 -10.26 -2.65 9.99
CA TYR A 55 -11.31 -1.66 10.25
C TYR A 55 -12.44 -1.76 9.23
N LEU A 56 -12.10 -1.79 7.95
CA LEU A 56 -13.08 -1.89 6.87
C LEU A 56 -13.86 -3.20 6.91
N ARG A 57 -13.23 -4.26 7.40
CA ARG A 57 -13.90 -5.57 7.53
C ARG A 57 -14.95 -5.56 8.63
N GLU A 58 -14.69 -4.84 9.72
CA GLU A 58 -15.60 -4.74 10.85
C GLU A 58 -16.77 -3.78 10.61
N TYR A 59 -16.59 -2.83 9.71
CA TYR A 59 -17.59 -1.79 9.42
C TYR A 59 -18.03 -1.88 7.95
N PRO A 60 -18.95 -2.78 7.64
CA PRO A 60 -19.42 -2.97 6.26
C PRO A 60 -20.16 -1.74 5.72
#